data_d8993f10b71ea9e714e477ec86e2b5ce
#
_entry.id   d8993f10b71ea9e714e477ec86e2b5ce
#
_cell.length_a   1.000
_cell.length_b   1.000
_cell.length_c   1.000
_cell.angle_alpha   90.00
_cell.angle_beta   90.00
_cell.angle_gamma   90.00
#
_symmetry.space_group_name_H-M   'P 1'
#
loop_
_entity.id
_entity.type
_entity.pdbx_description
1 polymer ?
#
loop_
_entity_poly.entity_id
_entity_poly.type
_entity_poly.pdbx_seq_one_letter_code
_entity_poly.pdbx_strand_id
1 'polypeptide(L)'
;GTIKSEELVIGDIVLLEAGDIIPADGRIIESASLKIEEAALTGESVAVTKHSQVLQLSKEEKDISLGDRKNMVYMGSSVVYGRGKVVITATGMDTEMGKIANVLSNTKDSQTPLQIKLSQLSKILTILVIGICVFIFLFSIGKAYPNLGSKVFIDTFMVAVSLAVAAIPE
;
A
#
# COMPACT_ATOMS: atom_id res chain seq x y z
N GLY A 1 -29.10 3.89 21.97
CA GLY A 1 -28.83 2.44 21.97
C GLY A 1 -27.39 2.20 21.66
N THR A 2 -26.89 1.04 22.00
CA THR A 2 -25.54 0.60 21.63
C THR A 2 -25.63 -0.18 20.33
N ILE A 3 -24.81 0.17 19.35
CA ILE A 3 -24.69 -0.52 18.07
C ILE A 3 -23.22 -0.92 17.85
N LYS A 4 -22.98 -1.84 16.94
CA LYS A 4 -21.61 -2.21 16.56
C LYS A 4 -20.98 -1.09 15.74
N SER A 5 -19.66 -0.92 15.87
CA SER A 5 -18.94 0.10 15.09
C SER A 5 -19.05 -0.09 13.57
N GLU A 6 -19.23 -1.33 13.13
CA GLU A 6 -19.44 -1.71 11.71
C GLU A 6 -20.78 -1.24 11.14
N GLU A 7 -21.76 -0.93 12.01
CA GLU A 7 -23.09 -0.49 11.63
C GLU A 7 -23.23 1.04 11.60
N LEU A 8 -22.16 1.77 11.96
CA LEU A 8 -22.13 3.23 11.95
C LEU A 8 -22.22 3.78 10.53
N VAL A 9 -23.10 4.79 10.38
CA VAL A 9 -23.27 5.52 9.12
C VAL A 9 -23.03 7.02 9.31
N ILE A 10 -22.76 7.70 8.21
CA ILE A 10 -22.59 9.17 8.21
C ILE A 10 -23.89 9.81 8.71
N GLY A 11 -23.77 10.73 9.67
CA GLY A 11 -24.88 11.42 10.31
C GLY A 11 -25.27 10.85 11.67
N ASP A 12 -24.78 9.68 12.05
CA ASP A 12 -25.01 9.14 13.39
C ASP A 12 -24.35 10.00 14.47
N ILE A 13 -25.01 10.05 15.63
CA ILE A 13 -24.50 10.75 16.82
C ILE A 13 -23.88 9.72 17.75
N VAL A 14 -22.59 9.84 18.00
CA VAL A 14 -21.83 8.98 18.91
C VAL A 14 -21.48 9.75 20.18
N LEU A 15 -21.70 9.11 21.33
CA LEU A 15 -21.24 9.56 22.63
C LEU A 15 -19.86 8.99 22.88
N LEU A 16 -18.93 9.84 23.27
CA LEU A 16 -17.54 9.48 23.58
C LEU A 16 -17.26 9.76 25.05
N GLU A 17 -16.61 8.80 25.71
CA GLU A 17 -16.17 8.90 27.10
C GLU A 17 -14.71 8.48 27.24
N ALA A 18 -14.06 8.89 28.33
CA ALA A 18 -12.67 8.51 28.59
C ALA A 18 -12.50 6.98 28.62
N GLY A 19 -11.54 6.47 27.86
CA GLY A 19 -11.29 5.05 27.64
C GLY A 19 -11.83 4.51 26.32
N ASP A 20 -12.66 5.24 25.59
CA ASP A 20 -13.19 4.82 24.30
C ASP A 20 -12.15 4.97 23.18
N ILE A 21 -12.27 4.09 22.19
CA ILE A 21 -11.60 4.23 20.91
C ILE A 21 -12.60 4.78 19.91
N ILE A 22 -12.21 5.79 19.16
CA ILE A 22 -13.06 6.46 18.18
C ILE A 22 -13.27 5.55 16.98
N PRO A 23 -14.54 5.18 16.66
CA PRO A 23 -14.85 4.18 15.64
C PRO A 23 -14.82 4.70 14.20
N ALA A 24 -14.98 6.03 14.02
CA ALA A 24 -15.06 6.67 12.70
C ALA A 24 -14.72 8.15 12.81
N ASP A 25 -14.47 8.82 11.69
CA ASP A 25 -14.22 10.27 11.70
C ASP A 25 -15.51 11.04 11.99
N GLY A 26 -15.40 12.06 12.82
CA GLY A 26 -16.57 12.82 13.22
C GLY A 26 -16.28 14.27 13.59
N ARG A 27 -17.36 15.07 13.52
CA ARG A 27 -17.37 16.46 13.91
C ARG A 27 -17.92 16.57 15.35
N ILE A 28 -17.17 17.24 16.22
CA ILE A 28 -17.60 17.44 17.60
C ILE A 28 -18.74 18.44 17.66
N ILE A 29 -19.85 18.05 18.29
CA ILE A 29 -21.04 18.87 18.55
C ILE A 29 -21.00 19.42 19.96
N GLU A 30 -20.65 18.56 20.93
CA GLU A 30 -20.53 18.93 22.34
C GLU A 30 -19.23 18.38 22.90
N SER A 31 -18.56 19.16 23.76
CA SER A 31 -17.32 18.77 24.43
C SER A 31 -17.35 19.21 25.87
N ALA A 32 -17.10 18.28 26.78
CA ALA A 32 -16.87 18.54 28.19
C ALA A 32 -15.46 18.08 28.57
N SER A 33 -14.50 18.99 28.43
CA SER A 33 -13.07 18.77 28.68
C SER A 33 -12.49 17.56 27.90
N LEU A 34 -13.00 17.31 26.70
CA LEU A 34 -12.60 16.18 25.86
C LEU A 34 -11.12 16.32 25.45
N LYS A 35 -10.34 15.29 25.76
CA LYS A 35 -8.94 15.17 25.32
C LYS A 35 -8.75 13.84 24.60
N ILE A 36 -8.12 13.89 23.45
CA ILE A 36 -7.94 12.75 22.55
C ILE A 36 -6.46 12.62 22.21
N GLU A 37 -5.95 11.41 22.28
CA GLU A 37 -4.64 11.04 21.80
C GLU A 37 -4.75 10.59 20.33
N GLU A 38 -4.05 11.29 19.43
CA GLU A 38 -4.10 11.10 17.99
C GLU A 38 -2.75 10.61 17.42
N ALA A 39 -1.93 9.96 18.24
CA ALA A 39 -0.57 9.58 17.91
C ALA A 39 -0.48 8.72 16.63
N ALA A 40 -1.45 7.84 16.40
CA ALA A 40 -1.50 6.98 15.22
C ALA A 40 -1.63 7.77 13.89
N LEU A 41 -2.22 8.99 13.95
CA LEU A 41 -2.50 9.80 12.78
C LEU A 41 -1.53 10.98 12.63
N THR A 42 -1.21 11.65 13.74
CA THR A 42 -0.38 12.87 13.74
C THR A 42 1.08 12.61 14.13
N GLY A 43 1.35 11.47 14.76
CA GLY A 43 2.65 11.13 15.34
C GLY A 43 2.91 11.81 16.71
N GLU A 44 1.99 12.64 17.20
CA GLU A 44 2.11 13.33 18.48
C GLU A 44 1.46 12.54 19.61
N SER A 45 2.25 12.13 20.61
CA SER A 45 1.79 11.34 21.76
C SER A 45 1.09 12.20 22.84
N VAL A 46 1.02 13.52 22.67
CA VAL A 46 0.37 14.40 23.63
C VAL A 46 -1.11 14.51 23.32
N ALA A 47 -1.96 14.28 24.33
CA ALA A 47 -3.39 14.39 24.18
C ALA A 47 -3.83 15.82 23.83
N VAL A 48 -4.58 15.97 22.76
CA VAL A 48 -5.09 17.24 22.24
C VAL A 48 -6.44 17.57 22.85
N THR A 49 -6.59 18.78 23.37
CA THR A 49 -7.90 19.27 23.86
C THR A 49 -8.80 19.57 22.66
N LYS A 50 -9.99 19.01 22.68
CA LYS A 50 -10.98 19.13 21.61
C LYS A 50 -12.17 19.99 22.04
N HIS A 51 -12.73 20.72 21.09
CA HIS A 51 -13.87 21.61 21.30
C HIS A 51 -14.83 21.63 20.10
N SER A 52 -16.04 22.12 20.31
CA SER A 52 -17.07 22.18 19.26
C SER A 52 -17.03 23.46 18.41
N GLN A 53 -16.16 24.42 18.76
CA GLN A 53 -16.09 25.71 18.09
C GLN A 53 -15.71 25.60 16.61
N VAL A 54 -16.17 26.56 15.82
CA VAL A 54 -15.77 26.69 14.42
C VAL A 54 -14.33 27.17 14.36
N LEU A 55 -13.52 26.49 13.56
CA LEU A 55 -12.16 26.91 13.28
C LEU A 55 -12.17 27.92 12.13
N GLN A 56 -11.39 28.98 12.29
CA GLN A 56 -11.23 30.00 11.26
C GLN A 56 -9.92 29.73 10.51
N LEU A 57 -10.00 29.67 9.18
CA LEU A 57 -8.83 29.63 8.31
C LEU A 57 -8.16 31.01 8.33
N SER A 58 -6.84 31.06 8.47
CA SER A 58 -6.08 32.28 8.20
C SER A 58 -6.13 32.61 6.70
N LYS A 59 -6.00 33.89 6.35
CA LYS A 59 -6.15 34.34 4.95
C LYS A 59 -5.16 33.72 3.94
N GLU A 60 -4.10 33.10 4.44
CA GLU A 60 -3.02 32.53 3.65
C GLU A 60 -3.08 31.01 3.55
N GLU A 61 -3.89 30.35 4.37
CA GLU A 61 -4.01 28.89 4.43
C GLU A 61 -5.22 28.41 3.61
N LYS A 62 -4.99 27.44 2.74
CA LYS A 62 -6.07 26.82 1.94
C LYS A 62 -6.86 25.79 2.75
N ASP A 63 -6.27 25.21 3.78
CA ASP A 63 -6.89 24.18 4.64
C ASP A 63 -6.19 24.15 6.01
N ILE A 64 -6.88 23.61 7.02
CA ILE A 64 -6.34 23.42 8.37
C ILE A 64 -5.65 22.06 8.42
N SER A 65 -4.41 22.03 8.94
CA SER A 65 -3.67 20.78 9.11
C SER A 65 -4.44 19.79 10.00
N LEU A 66 -4.25 18.51 9.79
CA LEU A 66 -5.03 17.45 10.45
C LEU A 66 -4.94 17.55 11.99
N GLY A 67 -3.74 17.77 12.53
CA GLY A 67 -3.51 17.94 13.98
C GLY A 67 -4.11 19.21 14.59
N ASP A 68 -4.36 20.24 13.77
CA ASP A 68 -4.94 21.51 14.21
C ASP A 68 -6.47 21.54 14.13
N ARG A 69 -7.10 20.50 13.55
CA ARG A 69 -8.56 20.38 13.50
C ARG A 69 -9.12 19.97 14.86
N LYS A 70 -9.04 20.87 15.84
CA LYS A 70 -9.46 20.63 17.23
C LYS A 70 -10.95 20.39 17.41
N ASN A 71 -11.74 20.55 16.37
CA ASN A 71 -13.18 20.32 16.34
C ASN A 71 -13.58 19.01 15.64
N MET A 72 -12.60 18.20 15.26
CA MET A 72 -12.78 16.90 14.64
C MET A 72 -12.19 15.79 15.51
N VAL A 73 -12.70 14.58 15.34
CA VAL A 73 -12.15 13.36 15.90
C VAL A 73 -11.90 12.37 14.75
N TYR A 74 -10.95 11.49 14.94
CA TYR A 74 -10.49 10.58 13.88
C TYR A 74 -10.51 9.13 14.32
N MET A 75 -10.86 8.25 13.40
CA MET A 75 -10.89 6.80 13.59
C MET A 75 -9.55 6.28 14.15
N GLY A 76 -9.63 5.41 15.16
CA GLY A 76 -8.47 4.78 15.78
C GLY A 76 -7.77 5.60 16.85
N SER A 77 -8.20 6.84 17.10
CA SER A 77 -7.72 7.67 18.20
C SER A 77 -8.39 7.29 19.53
N SER A 78 -7.74 7.56 20.66
CA SER A 78 -8.22 7.19 21.99
C SER A 78 -8.68 8.41 22.79
N VAL A 79 -9.83 8.32 23.43
CA VAL A 79 -10.31 9.33 24.37
C VAL A 79 -9.62 9.12 25.72
N VAL A 80 -8.75 10.06 26.11
CA VAL A 80 -7.99 9.93 27.36
C VAL A 80 -8.62 10.68 28.54
N TYR A 81 -9.46 11.67 28.25
CA TYR A 81 -10.14 12.45 29.31
C TYR A 81 -11.42 13.10 28.79
N GLY A 82 -12.38 13.28 29.69
CA GLY A 82 -13.63 14.01 29.42
C GLY A 82 -14.65 13.18 28.65
N ARG A 83 -15.61 13.90 28.08
CA ARG A 83 -16.70 13.31 27.27
C ARG A 83 -17.13 14.26 26.16
N GLY A 84 -17.75 13.72 25.12
CA GLY A 84 -18.25 14.52 24.02
C GLY A 84 -19.34 13.83 23.21
N LYS A 85 -19.98 14.61 22.35
CA LYS A 85 -20.87 14.11 21.30
C LYS A 85 -20.29 14.46 19.94
N VAL A 86 -20.30 13.52 19.04
CA VAL A 86 -19.78 13.68 17.68
C VAL A 86 -20.83 13.24 16.68
N VAL A 87 -20.93 13.95 15.57
CA VAL A 87 -21.64 13.47 14.39
C VAL A 87 -20.62 12.83 13.45
N ILE A 88 -20.90 11.61 12.99
CA ILE A 88 -20.04 10.88 12.07
C ILE A 88 -20.07 11.55 10.70
N THR A 89 -18.89 11.83 10.15
CA THR A 89 -18.69 12.50 8.88
C THR A 89 -18.05 11.62 7.80
N ALA A 90 -17.30 10.59 8.21
CA ALA A 90 -16.73 9.60 7.30
C ALA A 90 -16.56 8.26 8.01
N THR A 91 -16.70 7.15 7.27
CA THR A 91 -16.58 5.78 7.79
C THR A 91 -15.67 4.92 6.92
N GLY A 92 -15.09 3.86 7.47
CA GLY A 92 -14.28 2.89 6.74
C GLY A 92 -13.12 3.51 5.99
N MET A 93 -13.04 3.23 4.69
CA MET A 93 -11.93 3.70 3.83
C MET A 93 -11.97 5.19 3.50
N ASP A 94 -13.09 5.87 3.77
CA ASP A 94 -13.22 7.32 3.57
C ASP A 94 -12.71 8.13 4.76
N THR A 95 -12.41 7.49 5.89
CA THR A 95 -11.75 8.12 7.04
C THR A 95 -10.30 8.50 6.72
N GLU A 96 -9.71 9.40 7.48
CA GLU A 96 -8.29 9.78 7.29
C GLU A 96 -7.37 8.56 7.46
N MET A 97 -7.64 7.69 8.43
CA MET A 97 -6.91 6.43 8.60
C MET A 97 -7.13 5.48 7.41
N GLY A 98 -8.36 5.39 6.90
CA GLY A 98 -8.70 4.59 5.73
C GLY A 98 -7.98 5.06 4.46
N LYS A 99 -7.86 6.37 4.26
CA LYS A 99 -7.09 6.94 3.14
C LYS A 99 -5.61 6.54 3.21
N ILE A 100 -4.98 6.57 4.40
CA ILE A 100 -3.61 6.12 4.60
C ILE A 100 -3.47 4.63 4.28
N ALA A 101 -4.37 3.80 4.80
CA ALA A 101 -4.39 2.36 4.52
C ALA A 101 -4.52 2.07 3.02
N ASN A 102 -5.37 2.82 2.31
CA ASN A 102 -5.55 2.68 0.86
C ASN A 102 -4.27 3.05 0.08
N VAL A 103 -3.60 4.13 0.46
CA VAL A 103 -2.31 4.50 -0.16
C VAL A 103 -1.27 3.41 0.05
N LEU A 104 -1.16 2.87 1.27
CA LEU A 104 -0.22 1.79 1.57
C LEU A 104 -0.53 0.50 0.80
N SER A 105 -1.81 0.10 0.71
CA SER A 105 -2.23 -1.10 -0.02
C SER A 105 -2.06 -0.97 -1.54
N ASN A 106 -2.21 0.23 -2.08
CA ASN A 106 -2.03 0.52 -3.50
C ASN A 106 -0.57 0.82 -3.89
N THR A 107 0.33 0.96 -2.91
CA THR A 107 1.76 1.04 -3.18
C THR A 107 2.22 -0.35 -3.62
N LYS A 108 2.06 -0.66 -4.92
CA LYS A 108 2.69 -1.83 -5.54
C LYS A 108 4.18 -1.74 -5.22
N ASP A 109 4.78 -2.89 -4.87
CA ASP A 109 6.23 -3.02 -4.72
C ASP A 109 6.91 -2.38 -5.94
N SER A 110 7.30 -1.14 -5.82
CA SER A 110 8.02 -0.44 -6.87
C SER A 110 9.39 -1.08 -6.94
N GLN A 111 9.64 -1.81 -8.04
CA GLN A 111 10.95 -2.40 -8.29
C GLN A 111 12.02 -1.31 -8.17
N THR A 112 13.04 -1.58 -7.39
CA THR A 112 14.15 -0.64 -7.28
C THR A 112 14.80 -0.41 -8.65
N PRO A 113 15.42 0.77 -8.90
CA PRO A 113 16.15 1.02 -10.15
C PRO A 113 17.19 -0.06 -10.46
N LEU A 114 17.80 -0.66 -9.42
CA LEU A 114 18.73 -1.78 -9.55
C LEU A 114 18.03 -3.03 -10.05
N GLN A 115 16.86 -3.40 -9.49
CA GLN A 115 16.09 -4.56 -9.95
C GLN A 115 15.64 -4.42 -11.40
N ILE A 116 15.26 -3.22 -11.84
CA ILE A 116 14.90 -2.95 -13.23
C ILE A 116 16.11 -3.18 -14.15
N LYS A 117 17.29 -2.65 -13.80
CA LYS A 117 18.51 -2.85 -14.58
C LYS A 117 18.96 -4.31 -14.61
N LEU A 118 18.88 -5.04 -13.48
CA LEU A 118 19.19 -6.47 -13.42
C LEU A 118 18.22 -7.30 -14.28
N SER A 119 16.93 -6.98 -14.24
CA SER A 119 15.93 -7.63 -15.10
C SER A 119 16.21 -7.40 -16.59
N GLN A 120 16.61 -6.18 -16.97
CA GLN A 120 16.98 -5.88 -18.35
C GLN A 120 18.24 -6.66 -18.79
N LEU A 121 19.25 -6.69 -17.93
CA LEU A 121 20.49 -7.44 -18.18
C LEU A 121 20.20 -8.95 -18.33
N SER A 122 19.39 -9.50 -17.44
CA SER A 122 18.95 -10.91 -17.51
C SER A 122 18.24 -11.22 -18.82
N LYS A 123 17.33 -10.34 -19.28
CA LYS A 123 16.66 -10.52 -20.59
C LYS A 123 17.64 -10.54 -21.76
N ILE A 124 18.59 -9.60 -21.79
CA ILE A 124 19.61 -9.53 -22.85
C ILE A 124 20.45 -10.81 -22.84
N LEU A 125 20.90 -11.24 -21.66
CA LEU A 125 21.70 -12.45 -21.51
C LEU A 125 20.93 -13.70 -21.97
N THR A 126 19.67 -13.81 -21.61
CA THR A 126 18.80 -14.92 -22.03
C THR A 126 18.66 -14.98 -23.57
N ILE A 127 18.40 -13.85 -24.21
CA ILE A 127 18.29 -13.76 -25.67
C ILE A 127 19.62 -14.16 -26.34
N LEU A 128 20.73 -13.69 -25.79
CA LEU A 128 22.09 -14.00 -26.30
C LEU A 128 22.36 -15.50 -26.21
N VAL A 129 22.07 -16.13 -25.07
CA VAL A 129 22.26 -17.57 -24.86
C VAL A 129 21.38 -18.39 -25.81
N ILE A 130 20.11 -18.05 -25.96
CA ILE A 130 19.20 -18.70 -26.90
C ILE A 130 19.76 -18.55 -28.33
N GLY A 131 20.24 -17.38 -28.71
CA GLY A 131 20.85 -17.14 -30.03
C GLY A 131 22.06 -18.02 -30.27
N ILE A 132 22.95 -18.17 -29.29
CA ILE A 132 24.11 -19.07 -29.38
C ILE A 132 23.67 -20.54 -29.51
N CYS A 133 22.69 -20.99 -28.72
CA CYS A 133 22.17 -22.34 -28.79
C CYS A 133 21.58 -22.66 -30.17
N VAL A 134 20.79 -21.75 -30.73
CA VAL A 134 20.23 -21.89 -32.08
C VAL A 134 21.32 -21.94 -33.14
N PHE A 135 22.33 -21.06 -33.01
CA PHE A 135 23.48 -21.03 -33.93
C PHE A 135 24.26 -22.37 -33.92
N ILE A 136 24.59 -22.87 -32.71
CA ILE A 136 25.28 -24.17 -32.57
C ILE A 136 24.43 -25.29 -33.14
N PHE A 137 23.13 -25.29 -32.90
CA PHE A 137 22.20 -26.30 -33.45
C PHE A 137 22.19 -26.29 -34.97
N LEU A 138 22.00 -25.14 -35.60
CA LEU A 138 22.00 -24.99 -37.06
C LEU A 138 23.35 -25.35 -37.69
N PHE A 139 24.46 -24.92 -37.05
CA PHE A 139 25.81 -25.25 -37.52
C PHE A 139 26.09 -26.75 -37.46
N SER A 140 25.67 -27.41 -36.37
CA SER A 140 25.85 -28.86 -36.22
C SER A 140 25.02 -29.65 -37.24
N ILE A 141 23.80 -29.24 -37.54
CA ILE A 141 22.98 -29.83 -38.59
C ILE A 141 23.60 -29.61 -39.97
N GLY A 142 24.08 -28.39 -40.26
CA GLY A 142 24.72 -28.06 -41.54
C GLY A 142 26.00 -28.88 -41.80
N LYS A 143 26.77 -29.19 -40.74
CA LYS A 143 27.98 -30.00 -40.84
C LYS A 143 27.68 -31.48 -40.97
N ALA A 144 26.53 -31.94 -40.47
CA ALA A 144 26.07 -33.33 -40.59
C ALA A 144 25.42 -33.64 -41.94
N TYR A 145 25.15 -32.65 -42.79
CA TYR A 145 24.63 -32.84 -44.14
C TYR A 145 25.72 -33.41 -45.10
N PRO A 146 25.50 -34.51 -45.84
CA PRO A 146 24.25 -35.16 -46.19
C PRO A 146 23.85 -36.39 -45.33
N ASN A 147 24.59 -36.76 -44.30
CA ASN A 147 24.32 -37.93 -43.44
C ASN A 147 23.46 -37.60 -42.21
N LEU A 148 22.34 -36.93 -42.39
CA LEU A 148 21.38 -36.62 -41.32
C LEU A 148 20.62 -37.89 -40.92
N GLY A 149 21.21 -38.65 -39.98
CA GLY A 149 20.47 -39.70 -39.28
C GLY A 149 19.68 -39.14 -38.11
N SER A 150 18.53 -39.73 -37.78
CA SER A 150 17.71 -39.30 -36.62
C SER A 150 18.48 -39.25 -35.30
N LYS A 151 19.53 -40.02 -35.12
CA LYS A 151 20.44 -40.00 -34.00
C LYS A 151 21.21 -38.66 -33.86
N VAL A 152 21.78 -38.16 -34.94
CA VAL A 152 22.53 -36.91 -34.95
C VAL A 152 21.65 -35.72 -34.60
N PHE A 153 20.39 -35.74 -35.08
CA PHE A 153 19.40 -34.72 -34.76
C PHE A 153 19.06 -34.69 -33.26
N ILE A 154 18.81 -35.87 -32.69
CA ILE A 154 18.44 -36.03 -31.28
C ILE A 154 19.61 -35.62 -30.38
N ASP A 155 20.84 -36.08 -30.69
CA ASP A 155 22.04 -35.75 -29.88
C ASP A 155 22.33 -34.24 -29.90
N THR A 156 22.23 -33.60 -31.06
CA THR A 156 22.44 -32.16 -31.21
C THR A 156 21.36 -31.36 -30.48
N PHE A 157 20.09 -31.81 -30.54
CA PHE A 157 18.98 -31.21 -29.81
C PHE A 157 19.18 -31.34 -28.32
N MET A 158 19.60 -32.49 -27.79
CA MET A 158 19.88 -32.71 -26.38
C MET A 158 21.01 -31.81 -25.89
N VAL A 159 22.07 -31.60 -26.65
CA VAL A 159 23.17 -30.68 -26.31
C VAL A 159 22.66 -29.25 -26.28
N ALA A 160 21.86 -28.81 -27.24
CA ALA A 160 21.30 -27.46 -27.25
C ALA A 160 20.38 -27.20 -26.08
N VAL A 161 19.52 -28.16 -25.72
CA VAL A 161 18.63 -28.07 -24.55
C VAL A 161 19.42 -28.02 -23.24
N SER A 162 20.44 -28.89 -23.09
CA SER A 162 21.32 -28.92 -21.91
C SER A 162 22.05 -27.57 -21.69
N LEU A 163 22.57 -26.95 -22.76
CA LEU A 163 23.18 -25.64 -22.75
C LEU A 163 22.18 -24.54 -22.36
N ALA A 164 20.96 -24.60 -22.90
CA ALA A 164 19.92 -23.64 -22.59
C ALA A 164 19.50 -23.70 -21.10
N VAL A 165 19.36 -24.92 -20.56
CA VAL A 165 19.00 -25.13 -19.14
C VAL A 165 20.14 -24.68 -18.20
N ALA A 166 21.40 -24.96 -18.54
CA ALA A 166 22.57 -24.54 -17.77
C ALA A 166 22.75 -23.01 -17.72
N ALA A 167 22.19 -22.28 -18.66
CA ALA A 167 22.32 -20.84 -18.81
C ALA A 167 21.14 -20.04 -18.21
N ILE A 168 20.11 -20.71 -17.64
CA ILE A 168 19.02 -20.02 -16.94
C ILE A 168 19.58 -19.46 -15.61
N PRO A 169 19.65 -18.15 -15.43
CA PRO A 169 20.01 -17.58 -14.14
C PRO A 169 18.87 -17.84 -13.12
N GLU A 170 19.21 -18.42 -11.99
CA GLU A 170 18.32 -18.53 -10.83
C GLU A 170 18.03 -17.19 -10.19
#